data_07cb42320a08e0bc09ba0a5417d32627
#
_entry.id   07cb42320a08e0bc09ba0a5417d32627
#
_cell.length_a   1.000
_cell.length_b   1.000
_cell.length_c   1.000
_cell.angle_alpha   90.00
_cell.angle_beta   90.00
_cell.angle_gamma   90.00
#
_symmetry.space_group_name_H-M   'P 1'
#
loop_
_entity.id
_entity.type
_entity.pdbx_description
1 polymer ?
#
loop_
_entity_poly.entity_id
_entity_poly.type
_entity_poly.pdbx_seq_one_letter_code
_entity_poly.pdbx_strand_id
1 'polypeptide(L)'
;MKRKTRRLIFFFATIGFLAVACVVIGSLALGRGGGGSLQLAAPKDLQGFVLSIYLNTRSGDLTSPAGKDDTPVLFTIEPGEKLNAIANRLQSEKLIKDPDLFKRYLQYNGLDASIEAGDFELKQTMSIQQIAKALQEGRIAELNVRIPQGKRLEEIAAIAASQIPVDGTELLKLMQDAGQWKSQFEFLNDLPDGATLEGYIFPDTYSLPRDKVTARDVVLTALRNFDKQVTPQMRADLQAEGRTLYDAIRLASIVEREAGVEQDRPTIAGVYFNRLQDGMALDADPTIQYALGLTRDPDTWWPQITQEDYQGVQSPYNTYLNVGLPPSPIANPALASIQAAINPEKHSYYFFRTSCNNDGTHVFAKTLDEQIANACP
;
A
#
# COMPACT_ATOMS: atom_id res chain seq x y z
N MET A 1 -36.40 34.37 53.98
CA MET A 1 -36.15 32.96 53.58
C MET A 1 -34.79 32.69 52.92
N LYS A 2 -33.89 33.66 52.71
CA LYS A 2 -32.64 33.49 51.94
C LYS A 2 -31.34 33.15 52.74
N ARG A 3 -31.36 33.24 54.06
CA ARG A 3 -30.16 32.97 54.89
C ARG A 3 -30.05 31.51 55.38
N LYS A 4 -31.14 30.79 55.56
CA LYS A 4 -31.11 29.38 56.00
C LYS A 4 -30.70 28.41 54.90
N THR A 5 -31.12 28.67 53.70
CA THR A 5 -30.79 27.78 52.52
C THR A 5 -29.29 27.84 52.18
N ARG A 6 -28.65 29.03 52.28
CA ARG A 6 -27.19 29.15 52.07
C ARG A 6 -26.35 28.40 53.13
N ARG A 7 -26.79 28.37 54.37
CA ARG A 7 -26.09 27.61 55.44
C ARG A 7 -26.25 26.10 55.29
N LEU A 8 -27.37 25.63 54.74
CA LEU A 8 -27.60 24.20 54.48
C LEU A 8 -26.75 23.71 53.32
N ILE A 9 -26.60 24.50 52.27
CA ILE A 9 -25.75 24.15 51.10
C ILE A 9 -24.28 24.13 51.51
N PHE A 10 -23.80 25.07 52.34
CA PHE A 10 -22.44 25.05 52.88
C PHE A 10 -22.21 23.86 53.79
N PHE A 11 -23.17 23.44 54.58
CA PHE A 11 -23.06 22.30 55.50
C PHE A 11 -22.99 20.98 54.77
N PHE A 12 -23.79 20.81 53.70
CA PHE A 12 -23.68 19.61 52.84
C PHE A 12 -22.44 19.61 51.96
N ALA A 13 -21.94 20.75 51.52
CA ALA A 13 -20.67 20.83 50.79
C ALA A 13 -19.46 20.50 51.69
N THR A 14 -19.46 20.91 52.95
CA THR A 14 -18.38 20.57 53.93
C THR A 14 -18.44 19.11 54.37
N ILE A 15 -19.62 18.51 54.54
CA ILE A 15 -19.74 17.07 54.83
C ILE A 15 -19.33 16.23 53.62
N GLY A 16 -19.66 16.63 52.39
CA GLY A 16 -19.20 15.99 51.18
C GLY A 16 -17.69 16.04 51.00
N PHE A 17 -17.08 17.18 51.35
CA PHE A 17 -15.62 17.34 51.30
C PHE A 17 -14.91 16.51 52.37
N LEU A 18 -15.46 16.41 53.59
CA LEU A 18 -14.93 15.56 54.66
C LEU A 18 -15.10 14.07 54.38
N ALA A 19 -16.19 13.65 53.75
CA ALA A 19 -16.40 12.26 53.31
C ALA A 19 -15.41 11.84 52.21
N VAL A 20 -15.12 12.73 51.26
CA VAL A 20 -14.10 12.50 50.20
C VAL A 20 -12.70 12.47 50.82
N ALA A 21 -12.39 13.34 51.79
CA ALA A 21 -11.11 13.34 52.51
C ALA A 21 -10.90 12.07 53.34
N CYS A 22 -11.94 11.55 54.02
CA CYS A 22 -11.86 10.30 54.77
C CYS A 22 -11.70 9.07 53.87
N VAL A 23 -12.29 9.05 52.68
CA VAL A 23 -12.08 7.96 51.68
C VAL A 23 -10.63 8.00 51.16
N VAL A 24 -10.07 9.16 50.93
CA VAL A 24 -8.68 9.32 50.44
C VAL A 24 -7.67 8.93 51.52
N ILE A 25 -7.91 9.30 52.77
CA ILE A 25 -7.03 8.94 53.91
C ILE A 25 -7.17 7.45 54.25
N GLY A 26 -8.38 6.89 54.13
CA GLY A 26 -8.62 5.45 54.37
C GLY A 26 -7.95 4.55 53.31
N SER A 27 -7.93 4.98 52.05
CA SER A 27 -7.25 4.24 50.98
C SER A 27 -5.73 4.30 51.05
N LEU A 28 -5.15 5.37 51.61
CA LEU A 28 -3.72 5.48 51.88
C LEU A 28 -3.24 4.62 53.06
N ALA A 29 -4.14 4.30 54.01
CA ALA A 29 -3.81 3.52 55.21
C ALA A 29 -3.96 2.00 55.00
N LEU A 30 -4.75 1.54 54.03
CA LEU A 30 -5.01 0.12 53.71
C LEU A 30 -4.08 -0.49 52.64
N GLY A 31 -3.15 0.29 52.12
CA GLY A 31 -2.21 -0.11 51.06
C GLY A 31 -0.93 -0.82 51.53
N ARG A 32 -0.94 -1.57 52.64
CA ARG A 32 0.18 -2.43 53.04
C ARG A 32 -0.21 -3.90 53.04
N GLY A 33 -0.22 -4.47 51.85
CA GLY A 33 -0.41 -5.92 51.67
C GLY A 33 -0.33 -6.29 50.18
N GLY A 34 0.80 -6.77 49.76
CA GLY A 34 1.22 -7.56 48.61
C GLY A 34 0.29 -7.63 47.41
N GLY A 35 0.64 -6.95 46.33
CA GLY A 35 0.02 -7.07 45.02
C GLY A 35 0.34 -5.86 44.17
N GLY A 36 0.91 -6.04 43.00
CA GLY A 36 1.49 -5.03 42.11
C GLY A 36 0.79 -3.65 42.16
N SER A 37 1.50 -2.66 42.66
CA SER A 37 1.00 -1.30 42.74
C SER A 37 0.85 -0.70 41.36
N LEU A 38 -0.38 -0.32 41.00
CA LEU A 38 -0.63 0.53 39.84
C LEU A 38 0.14 1.85 40.05
N GLN A 39 1.18 2.08 39.26
CA GLN A 39 1.82 3.38 39.19
C GLN A 39 0.99 4.30 38.30
N LEU A 40 -0.01 4.95 38.85
CA LEU A 40 -0.73 6.02 38.17
C LEU A 40 0.04 7.34 38.39
N ALA A 41 0.13 8.15 37.32
CA ALA A 41 0.73 9.48 37.45
C ALA A 41 -0.03 10.35 38.45
N ALA A 42 0.64 11.28 39.13
CA ALA A 42 -0.03 12.17 40.06
C ALA A 42 -1.01 13.11 39.34
N PRO A 43 -2.26 13.25 39.82
CA PRO A 43 -3.26 14.12 39.18
C PRO A 43 -2.82 15.58 39.21
N LYS A 44 -2.91 16.29 38.06
CA LYS A 44 -2.50 17.70 37.94
C LYS A 44 -3.65 18.67 38.21
N ASP A 45 -4.90 18.17 38.17
CA ASP A 45 -6.12 18.95 38.33
C ASP A 45 -7.29 18.10 38.87
N LEU A 46 -8.44 18.71 39.10
CA LEU A 46 -9.65 18.04 39.58
C LEU A 46 -10.14 16.92 38.67
N GLN A 47 -10.00 17.11 37.38
CA GLN A 47 -10.42 16.12 36.36
C GLN A 47 -9.51 14.89 36.43
N GLY A 48 -8.18 15.08 36.51
CA GLY A 48 -7.21 14.02 36.72
C GLY A 48 -7.45 13.27 38.05
N PHE A 49 -7.85 13.99 39.13
CA PHE A 49 -8.19 13.37 40.41
C PHE A 49 -9.40 12.44 40.32
N VAL A 50 -10.49 12.88 39.69
CA VAL A 50 -11.69 12.06 39.50
C VAL A 50 -11.36 10.82 38.63
N LEU A 51 -10.57 11.02 37.58
CA LEU A 51 -10.14 9.93 36.67
C LEU A 51 -9.24 8.92 37.37
N SER A 52 -8.35 9.37 38.27
CA SER A 52 -7.51 8.49 39.10
C SER A 52 -8.32 7.59 40.02
N ILE A 53 -9.37 8.14 40.67
CA ILE A 53 -10.29 7.35 41.50
C ILE A 53 -11.00 6.30 40.65
N TYR A 54 -11.53 6.70 39.47
CA TYR A 54 -12.21 5.78 38.56
C TYR A 54 -11.29 4.61 38.14
N LEU A 55 -10.05 4.92 37.70
CA LEU A 55 -9.08 3.91 37.28
C LEU A 55 -8.65 3.00 38.43
N ASN A 56 -8.50 3.54 39.64
CA ASN A 56 -8.17 2.74 40.84
C ASN A 56 -9.28 1.74 41.18
N THR A 57 -10.56 2.13 41.06
CA THR A 57 -11.70 1.20 41.27
C THR A 57 -11.79 0.12 40.21
N ARG A 58 -11.18 0.31 39.04
CA ARG A 58 -11.15 -0.61 37.89
C ARG A 58 -9.74 -1.21 37.67
N SER A 59 -8.88 -1.16 38.68
CA SER A 59 -7.48 -1.62 38.56
C SER A 59 -7.36 -3.09 38.11
N GLY A 60 -8.25 -3.95 38.61
CA GLY A 60 -8.33 -5.34 38.19
C GLY A 60 -8.60 -5.50 36.68
N ASP A 61 -9.49 -4.68 36.11
CA ASP A 61 -9.82 -4.70 34.69
C ASP A 61 -8.68 -4.17 33.81
N LEU A 62 -7.90 -3.20 34.34
CA LEU A 62 -6.73 -2.65 33.64
C LEU A 62 -5.58 -3.65 33.51
N THR A 63 -5.46 -4.56 34.47
CA THR A 63 -4.38 -5.55 34.55
C THR A 63 -4.78 -6.92 34.04
N SER A 64 -6.08 -7.18 33.87
CA SER A 64 -6.60 -8.46 33.40
C SER A 64 -6.65 -8.51 31.89
N PRO A 65 -6.25 -9.63 31.26
CA PRO A 65 -6.34 -9.82 29.81
C PRO A 65 -7.79 -9.91 29.32
N ALA A 66 -8.00 -9.64 28.04
CA ALA A 66 -9.30 -9.78 27.40
C ALA A 66 -9.69 -11.25 27.19
N GLY A 67 -8.73 -12.08 26.86
CA GLY A 67 -8.91 -13.50 26.57
C GLY A 67 -7.73 -14.37 27.04
N LYS A 68 -7.70 -15.59 26.52
CA LYS A 68 -6.65 -16.59 26.82
C LYS A 68 -5.87 -17.01 25.58
N ASP A 69 -6.26 -16.53 24.41
CA ASP A 69 -5.58 -16.82 23.15
C ASP A 69 -4.29 -16.01 23.04
N ASP A 70 -3.16 -16.69 22.95
CA ASP A 70 -1.83 -16.09 22.85
C ASP A 70 -1.38 -15.93 21.37
N THR A 71 -2.25 -16.26 20.42
CA THR A 71 -1.96 -16.08 19.00
C THR A 71 -1.78 -14.58 18.70
N PRO A 72 -0.64 -14.17 18.11
CA PRO A 72 -0.41 -12.78 17.74
C PRO A 72 -1.44 -12.32 16.68
N VAL A 73 -2.01 -11.13 16.89
CA VAL A 73 -2.89 -10.43 15.98
C VAL A 73 -2.16 -9.20 15.46
N LEU A 74 -2.05 -9.07 14.14
CA LEU A 74 -1.56 -7.85 13.51
C LEU A 74 -2.65 -6.78 13.58
N PHE A 75 -2.41 -5.72 14.35
CA PHE A 75 -3.33 -4.60 14.53
C PHE A 75 -2.74 -3.35 13.87
N THR A 76 -3.29 -2.95 12.72
CA THR A 76 -2.86 -1.77 11.96
C THR A 76 -3.63 -0.53 12.40
N ILE A 77 -2.94 0.56 12.72
CA ILE A 77 -3.53 1.88 12.95
C ILE A 77 -3.27 2.74 11.72
N GLU A 78 -4.35 3.22 11.09
CA GLU A 78 -4.27 4.05 9.88
C GLU A 78 -3.86 5.49 10.21
N PRO A 79 -3.16 6.21 9.30
CA PRO A 79 -2.85 7.62 9.48
C PRO A 79 -4.10 8.46 9.71
N GLY A 80 -4.17 9.17 10.85
CA GLY A 80 -5.30 10.02 11.23
C GLY A 80 -6.49 9.27 11.82
N GLU A 81 -6.39 7.97 12.10
CA GLU A 81 -7.43 7.20 12.78
C GLU A 81 -7.68 7.74 14.20
N LYS A 82 -8.96 8.00 14.53
CA LYS A 82 -9.31 8.57 15.83
C LYS A 82 -9.29 7.52 16.93
N LEU A 83 -8.89 7.92 18.15
CA LEU A 83 -8.81 7.06 19.33
C LEU A 83 -10.11 6.26 19.58
N ASN A 84 -11.29 6.85 19.31
CA ASN A 84 -12.56 6.14 19.45
C ASN A 84 -12.68 4.96 18.47
N ALA A 85 -12.22 5.12 17.22
CA ALA A 85 -12.23 4.05 16.23
C ALA A 85 -11.26 2.94 16.62
N ILE A 86 -10.04 3.30 17.01
CA ILE A 86 -9.00 2.38 17.50
C ILE A 86 -9.53 1.54 18.68
N ALA A 87 -10.10 2.19 19.70
CA ALA A 87 -10.62 1.51 20.89
C ALA A 87 -11.77 0.52 20.55
N ASN A 88 -12.67 0.91 19.65
CA ASN A 88 -13.77 0.04 19.21
C ASN A 88 -13.26 -1.16 18.39
N ARG A 89 -12.24 -0.97 17.55
CA ARG A 89 -11.61 -2.07 16.80
C ARG A 89 -10.89 -3.03 17.73
N LEU A 90 -10.13 -2.53 18.70
CA LEU A 90 -9.50 -3.38 19.72
C LEU A 90 -10.51 -4.26 20.44
N GLN A 91 -11.73 -3.74 20.71
CA GLN A 91 -12.82 -4.53 21.30
C GLN A 91 -13.39 -5.55 20.31
N SER A 92 -13.67 -5.15 19.07
CA SER A 92 -14.23 -6.05 18.05
C SER A 92 -13.30 -7.22 17.73
N GLU A 93 -11.99 -6.99 17.79
CA GLU A 93 -10.95 -8.01 17.64
C GLU A 93 -10.64 -8.77 18.95
N LYS A 94 -11.42 -8.52 20.01
CA LYS A 94 -11.32 -9.17 21.34
C LYS A 94 -9.97 -8.94 22.05
N LEU A 95 -9.27 -7.88 21.69
CA LEU A 95 -8.00 -7.50 22.32
C LEU A 95 -8.21 -6.75 23.64
N ILE A 96 -9.34 -6.03 23.78
CA ILE A 96 -9.79 -5.42 25.04
C ILE A 96 -11.28 -5.70 25.30
N LYS A 97 -11.70 -5.65 26.58
CA LYS A 97 -13.11 -5.81 26.97
C LYS A 97 -13.87 -4.49 27.01
N ASP A 98 -13.22 -3.41 27.40
CA ASP A 98 -13.85 -2.11 27.70
C ASP A 98 -13.09 -0.97 26.99
N PRO A 99 -13.66 -0.47 25.84
CA PRO A 99 -13.02 0.61 25.10
C PRO A 99 -13.03 1.95 25.84
N ASP A 100 -14.00 2.20 26.72
CA ASP A 100 -14.05 3.43 27.50
C ASP A 100 -12.97 3.44 28.59
N LEU A 101 -12.76 2.29 29.23
CA LEU A 101 -11.67 2.14 30.21
C LEU A 101 -10.30 2.34 29.56
N PHE A 102 -10.09 1.77 28.36
CA PHE A 102 -8.86 1.95 27.58
C PHE A 102 -8.61 3.43 27.25
N LYS A 103 -9.61 4.14 26.71
CA LYS A 103 -9.49 5.58 26.39
C LYS A 103 -9.18 6.42 27.64
N ARG A 104 -9.87 6.17 28.75
CA ARG A 104 -9.65 6.89 30.00
C ARG A 104 -8.27 6.60 30.58
N TYR A 105 -7.76 5.38 30.45
CA TYR A 105 -6.40 5.03 30.86
C TYR A 105 -5.37 5.82 30.06
N LEU A 106 -5.52 5.90 28.71
CA LEU A 106 -4.63 6.68 27.87
C LEU A 106 -4.66 8.17 28.22
N GLN A 107 -5.87 8.75 28.33
CA GLN A 107 -6.04 10.17 28.68
C GLN A 107 -5.42 10.51 30.03
N TYR A 108 -5.61 9.66 31.04
CA TYR A 108 -5.04 9.89 32.37
C TYR A 108 -3.51 9.91 32.34
N ASN A 109 -2.90 9.05 31.54
CA ASN A 109 -1.45 8.96 31.41
C ASN A 109 -0.87 9.91 30.33
N GLY A 110 -1.72 10.71 29.65
CA GLY A 110 -1.28 11.63 28.59
C GLY A 110 -0.78 10.92 27.33
N LEU A 111 -1.27 9.70 27.09
CA LEU A 111 -0.81 8.82 26.04
C LEU A 111 -1.71 8.84 24.79
N ASP A 112 -2.86 9.50 24.88
CA ASP A 112 -3.86 9.60 23.82
C ASP A 112 -3.37 10.36 22.57
N ALA A 113 -2.42 11.28 22.74
CA ALA A 113 -1.78 12.02 21.66
C ALA A 113 -0.49 11.36 21.11
N SER A 114 -0.01 10.28 21.72
CA SER A 114 1.25 9.61 21.37
C SER A 114 1.05 8.28 20.64
N ILE A 115 -0.19 7.91 20.33
CA ILE A 115 -0.46 6.75 19.48
C ILE A 115 -0.20 7.13 18.04
N GLU A 116 0.76 6.48 17.42
CA GLU A 116 1.15 6.68 16.03
C GLU A 116 0.48 5.64 15.11
N ALA A 117 0.34 6.00 13.83
CA ALA A 117 -0.06 5.05 12.79
C ALA A 117 1.04 4.00 12.58
N GLY A 118 0.65 2.79 12.25
CA GLY A 118 1.59 1.68 12.01
C GLY A 118 1.00 0.33 12.39
N ASP A 119 1.81 -0.70 12.24
CA ASP A 119 1.48 -2.07 12.57
C ASP A 119 1.99 -2.46 13.96
N PHE A 120 1.15 -3.15 14.72
CA PHE A 120 1.43 -3.58 16.08
C PHE A 120 1.06 -5.06 16.25
N GLU A 121 1.92 -5.84 16.88
CA GLU A 121 1.61 -7.21 17.25
C GLU A 121 0.96 -7.22 18.65
N LEU A 122 -0.33 -7.54 18.72
CA LEU A 122 -1.11 -7.58 19.95
C LEU A 122 -1.66 -8.99 20.19
N LYS A 123 -1.97 -9.32 21.44
CA LYS A 123 -2.52 -10.63 21.83
C LYS A 123 -3.70 -10.44 22.79
N GLN A 124 -4.64 -11.38 22.79
CA GLN A 124 -5.75 -11.38 23.75
C GLN A 124 -5.31 -11.59 25.19
N THR A 125 -4.13 -12.17 25.39
CA THR A 125 -3.49 -12.35 26.71
C THR A 125 -2.89 -11.10 27.28
N MET A 126 -2.81 -10.00 26.51
CA MET A 126 -2.33 -8.70 27.00
C MET A 126 -3.41 -7.96 27.78
N SER A 127 -3.00 -7.29 28.85
CA SER A 127 -3.85 -6.37 29.60
C SER A 127 -3.99 -5.03 28.86
N ILE A 128 -4.97 -4.19 29.28
CA ILE A 128 -5.13 -2.82 28.75
C ILE A 128 -3.82 -2.02 28.88
N GLN A 129 -3.11 -2.17 29.99
CA GLN A 129 -1.82 -1.49 30.20
C GLN A 129 -0.74 -1.95 29.24
N GLN A 130 -0.66 -3.26 29.01
CA GLN A 130 0.31 -3.83 28.08
C GLN A 130 -0.01 -3.42 26.62
N ILE A 131 -1.27 -3.42 26.24
CA ILE A 131 -1.70 -2.93 24.92
C ILE A 131 -1.37 -1.44 24.75
N ALA A 132 -1.70 -0.61 25.76
CA ALA A 132 -1.37 0.82 25.72
C ALA A 132 0.14 1.06 25.57
N LYS A 133 0.96 0.29 26.23
CA LYS A 133 2.42 0.33 26.08
C LYS A 133 2.88 -0.15 24.72
N ALA A 134 2.33 -1.26 24.24
CA ALA A 134 2.67 -1.80 22.92
C ALA A 134 2.34 -0.81 21.79
N LEU A 135 1.21 -0.09 21.88
CA LEU A 135 0.83 0.93 20.89
C LEU A 135 1.72 2.20 20.92
N GLN A 136 2.58 2.35 21.90
CA GLN A 136 3.53 3.46 21.96
C GLN A 136 4.95 3.06 21.61
N GLU A 137 5.36 1.86 22.00
CA GLU A 137 6.75 1.41 21.92
C GLU A 137 6.90 0.20 20.99
N GLY A 138 5.80 -0.51 20.73
CA GLY A 138 5.81 -1.80 20.05
C GLY A 138 5.48 -1.74 18.55
N ARG A 139 5.62 -0.56 17.92
CA ARG A 139 5.47 -0.46 16.48
C ARG A 139 6.42 -1.43 15.79
N ILE A 140 5.87 -2.29 14.95
CA ILE A 140 6.69 -3.19 14.13
C ILE A 140 7.58 -2.31 13.26
N ALA A 141 8.89 -2.47 13.40
CA ALA A 141 9.82 -1.75 12.55
C ALA A 141 9.57 -2.15 11.09
N GLU A 142 9.30 -1.17 10.25
CA GLU A 142 9.03 -1.36 8.83
C GLU A 142 10.30 -1.25 8.01
N LEU A 143 10.34 -1.99 6.92
CA LEU A 143 11.28 -1.84 5.82
C LEU A 143 10.53 -1.26 4.64
N ASN A 144 11.05 -0.19 4.06
CA ASN A 144 10.51 0.36 2.85
C ASN A 144 11.23 -0.22 1.64
N VAL A 145 10.47 -0.75 0.69
CA VAL A 145 10.95 -1.17 -0.61
C VAL A 145 10.28 -0.36 -1.70
N ARG A 146 11.07 0.35 -2.50
CA ARG A 146 10.58 1.12 -3.64
C ARG A 146 10.73 0.30 -4.91
N ILE A 147 9.62 0.03 -5.59
CA ILE A 147 9.56 -0.59 -6.91
C ILE A 147 9.28 0.51 -7.94
N PRO A 148 10.26 0.89 -8.79
CA PRO A 148 10.06 1.92 -9.80
C PRO A 148 9.20 1.42 -10.96
N GLN A 149 8.50 2.34 -11.63
CA GLN A 149 7.74 2.06 -12.85
C GLN A 149 8.65 1.68 -14.03
N GLY A 150 8.11 0.96 -14.99
CA GLY A 150 8.79 0.60 -16.23
C GLY A 150 9.89 -0.44 -16.08
N LYS A 151 9.96 -1.12 -14.93
CA LYS A 151 10.96 -2.17 -14.63
C LYS A 151 10.41 -3.55 -14.97
N ARG A 152 11.32 -4.46 -15.40
CA ARG A 152 11.06 -5.88 -15.62
C ARG A 152 11.13 -6.63 -14.29
N LEU A 153 10.61 -7.85 -14.25
CA LEU A 153 10.65 -8.69 -13.04
C LEU A 153 12.07 -8.92 -12.52
N GLU A 154 13.04 -9.12 -13.41
CA GLU A 154 14.45 -9.31 -13.04
C GLU A 154 15.05 -8.07 -12.36
N GLU A 155 14.74 -6.87 -12.89
CA GLU A 155 15.16 -5.61 -12.29
C GLU A 155 14.49 -5.42 -10.92
N ILE A 156 13.19 -5.71 -10.82
CA ILE A 156 12.43 -5.60 -9.56
C ILE A 156 13.01 -6.51 -8.48
N ALA A 157 13.32 -7.76 -8.84
CA ALA A 157 13.92 -8.70 -7.91
C ALA A 157 15.27 -8.21 -7.37
N ALA A 158 16.14 -7.71 -8.26
CA ALA A 158 17.44 -7.14 -7.88
C ALA A 158 17.29 -5.88 -7.01
N ILE A 159 16.37 -4.97 -7.40
CA ILE A 159 16.07 -3.73 -6.66
C ILE A 159 15.56 -4.04 -5.27
N ALA A 160 14.59 -4.95 -5.12
CA ALA A 160 14.04 -5.32 -3.82
C ALA A 160 15.10 -5.95 -2.92
N ALA A 161 15.88 -6.90 -3.43
CA ALA A 161 16.96 -7.56 -2.67
C ALA A 161 18.07 -6.59 -2.23
N SER A 162 18.27 -5.47 -2.94
CA SER A 162 19.22 -4.42 -2.55
C SER A 162 18.71 -3.53 -1.41
N GLN A 163 17.39 -3.44 -1.22
CA GLN A 163 16.76 -2.54 -0.25
C GLN A 163 16.31 -3.24 1.03
N ILE A 164 15.90 -4.50 0.94
CA ILE A 164 15.36 -5.28 2.05
C ILE A 164 15.97 -6.69 2.07
N PRO A 165 16.02 -7.39 3.23
CA PRO A 165 16.66 -8.69 3.36
C PRO A 165 15.80 -9.84 2.80
N VAL A 166 15.55 -9.84 1.50
CA VAL A 166 14.88 -10.92 0.77
C VAL A 166 15.81 -11.54 -0.28
N ASP A 167 15.64 -12.82 -0.55
CA ASP A 167 16.37 -13.47 -1.65
C ASP A 167 15.75 -13.05 -3.00
N GLY A 168 16.52 -12.31 -3.81
CA GLY A 168 16.09 -11.86 -5.13
C GLY A 168 15.82 -13.01 -6.10
N THR A 169 16.52 -14.14 -5.97
CA THR A 169 16.28 -15.33 -6.81
C THR A 169 14.93 -15.98 -6.46
N GLU A 170 14.63 -16.10 -5.17
CA GLU A 170 13.31 -16.58 -4.72
C GLU A 170 12.20 -15.63 -5.15
N LEU A 171 12.40 -14.31 -4.99
CA LEU A 171 11.46 -13.29 -5.41
C LEU A 171 11.16 -13.38 -6.91
N LEU A 172 12.20 -13.47 -7.74
CA LEU A 172 12.05 -13.63 -9.18
C LEU A 172 11.28 -14.92 -9.53
N LYS A 173 11.61 -16.04 -8.90
CA LYS A 173 10.91 -17.31 -9.12
C LYS A 173 9.42 -17.22 -8.76
N LEU A 174 9.06 -16.53 -7.67
CA LEU A 174 7.68 -16.32 -7.29
C LEU A 174 6.92 -15.44 -8.30
N MET A 175 7.60 -14.47 -8.91
CA MET A 175 7.02 -13.60 -9.94
C MET A 175 6.94 -14.27 -11.32
N GLN A 176 7.77 -15.26 -11.61
CA GLN A 176 7.78 -16.01 -12.87
C GLN A 176 6.64 -17.03 -13.01
N ASP A 177 5.89 -17.30 -11.95
CA ASP A 177 4.75 -18.22 -11.96
C ASP A 177 3.49 -17.51 -11.44
N ALA A 178 2.71 -16.96 -12.37
CA ALA A 178 1.43 -16.33 -12.03
C ALA A 178 0.37 -17.35 -11.57
N GLY A 179 0.50 -18.62 -11.96
CA GLY A 179 -0.47 -19.67 -11.66
C GLY A 179 -0.73 -19.86 -10.17
N GLN A 180 0.33 -19.77 -9.35
CA GLN A 180 0.24 -19.93 -7.90
C GLN A 180 -0.57 -18.83 -7.18
N TRP A 181 -0.88 -17.71 -7.86
CA TRP A 181 -1.56 -16.55 -7.32
C TRP A 181 -3.03 -16.42 -7.78
N LYS A 182 -3.41 -17.12 -8.86
CA LYS A 182 -4.77 -17.04 -9.46
C LYS A 182 -5.89 -17.31 -8.44
N SER A 183 -5.69 -18.24 -7.50
CA SER A 183 -6.69 -18.54 -6.46
C SER A 183 -6.92 -17.41 -5.45
N GLN A 184 -5.99 -16.46 -5.35
CA GLN A 184 -6.04 -15.34 -4.41
C GLN A 184 -6.46 -14.03 -5.09
N PHE A 185 -6.25 -13.91 -6.43
CA PHE A 185 -6.48 -12.70 -7.17
C PHE A 185 -7.23 -13.01 -8.48
N GLU A 186 -8.51 -12.66 -8.50
CA GLU A 186 -9.41 -12.91 -9.64
C GLU A 186 -8.93 -12.24 -10.93
N PHE A 187 -8.30 -11.07 -10.84
CA PHE A 187 -7.79 -10.35 -12.00
C PHE A 187 -6.66 -11.06 -12.75
N LEU A 188 -6.08 -12.11 -12.18
CA LEU A 188 -5.08 -12.96 -12.85
C LEU A 188 -5.70 -14.11 -13.66
N ASN A 189 -7.03 -14.30 -13.61
CA ASN A 189 -7.67 -15.41 -14.29
C ASN A 189 -7.60 -15.31 -15.82
N ASP A 190 -7.45 -14.09 -16.36
CA ASP A 190 -7.28 -13.84 -17.80
C ASP A 190 -5.86 -14.19 -18.32
N LEU A 191 -4.90 -14.44 -17.43
CA LEU A 191 -3.56 -14.79 -17.84
C LEU A 191 -3.51 -16.21 -18.41
N PRO A 192 -2.79 -16.41 -19.53
CA PRO A 192 -2.58 -17.74 -20.09
C PRO A 192 -1.80 -18.64 -19.11
N ASP A 193 -1.89 -19.96 -19.31
CA ASP A 193 -1.13 -20.91 -18.54
C ASP A 193 0.39 -20.72 -18.76
N GLY A 194 1.14 -20.76 -17.68
CA GLY A 194 2.58 -20.51 -17.68
C GLY A 194 2.99 -19.03 -17.80
N ALA A 195 2.02 -18.11 -17.73
CA ALA A 195 2.32 -16.69 -17.69
C ALA A 195 3.08 -16.30 -16.41
N THR A 196 3.88 -15.25 -16.52
CA THR A 196 4.54 -14.58 -15.41
C THR A 196 3.67 -13.44 -14.85
N LEU A 197 4.11 -12.83 -13.73
CA LEU A 197 3.52 -11.60 -13.21
C LEU A 197 4.07 -10.33 -13.87
N GLU A 198 4.77 -10.43 -15.03
CA GLU A 198 5.22 -9.24 -15.75
C GLU A 198 4.03 -8.33 -16.08
N GLY A 199 4.16 -7.05 -15.71
CA GLY A 199 3.07 -6.06 -15.83
C GLY A 199 2.13 -5.96 -14.61
N TYR A 200 2.20 -6.89 -13.66
CA TYR A 200 1.27 -6.98 -12.51
C TYR A 200 1.92 -6.65 -11.16
N ILE A 201 3.24 -6.47 -11.10
CA ILE A 201 3.93 -5.99 -9.89
C ILE A 201 3.84 -4.46 -9.88
N PHE A 202 2.79 -3.93 -9.21
CA PHE A 202 2.48 -2.51 -9.27
C PHE A 202 3.62 -1.65 -8.72
N PRO A 203 4.07 -0.61 -9.44
CA PRO A 203 5.13 0.28 -8.99
C PRO A 203 4.66 1.18 -7.85
N ASP A 204 5.31 1.08 -6.68
CA ASP A 204 5.02 1.90 -5.50
C ASP A 204 6.17 1.81 -4.49
N THR A 205 6.02 2.49 -3.35
CA THR A 205 6.84 2.28 -2.15
C THR A 205 6.03 1.52 -1.12
N TYR A 206 6.49 0.31 -0.79
CA TYR A 206 5.81 -0.60 0.11
C TYR A 206 6.48 -0.62 1.47
N SER A 207 5.68 -0.50 2.55
CA SER A 207 6.12 -0.72 3.93
C SER A 207 5.83 -2.17 4.32
N LEU A 208 6.86 -2.90 4.73
CA LEU A 208 6.80 -4.32 5.08
C LEU A 208 7.35 -4.54 6.49
N PRO A 209 6.78 -5.45 7.30
CA PRO A 209 7.29 -5.76 8.64
C PRO A 209 8.73 -6.25 8.61
N ARG A 210 9.62 -5.60 9.38
CA ARG A 210 11.06 -5.87 9.37
C ARG A 210 11.42 -7.29 9.76
N ASP A 211 10.78 -7.81 10.79
CA ASP A 211 11.29 -8.98 11.51
C ASP A 211 11.00 -10.32 10.81
N LYS A 212 10.14 -10.34 9.79
CA LYS A 212 9.69 -11.57 9.13
C LYS A 212 9.42 -11.39 7.64
N VAL A 213 9.98 -10.34 7.01
CA VAL A 213 9.73 -10.09 5.59
C VAL A 213 10.24 -11.24 4.74
N THR A 214 9.39 -11.74 3.85
CA THR A 214 9.70 -12.79 2.88
C THR A 214 9.52 -12.28 1.45
N ALA A 215 10.13 -12.96 0.48
CA ALA A 215 9.90 -12.68 -0.94
C ALA A 215 8.40 -12.77 -1.30
N ARG A 216 7.67 -13.69 -0.66
CA ARG A 216 6.22 -13.83 -0.84
C ARG A 216 5.43 -12.60 -0.39
N ASP A 217 5.82 -11.96 0.72
CA ASP A 217 5.16 -10.76 1.23
C ASP A 217 5.30 -9.58 0.26
N VAL A 218 6.47 -9.45 -0.38
CA VAL A 218 6.69 -8.44 -1.43
C VAL A 218 5.70 -8.62 -2.57
N VAL A 219 5.58 -9.84 -3.11
CA VAL A 219 4.67 -10.15 -4.22
C VAL A 219 3.21 -9.93 -3.82
N LEU A 220 2.80 -10.45 -2.65
CA LEU A 220 1.43 -10.29 -2.14
C LEU A 220 1.04 -8.82 -1.98
N THR A 221 1.94 -8.01 -1.43
CA THR A 221 1.69 -6.58 -1.21
C THR A 221 1.56 -5.84 -2.54
N ALA A 222 2.44 -6.14 -3.50
CA ALA A 222 2.37 -5.55 -4.84
C ALA A 222 1.09 -5.96 -5.60
N LEU A 223 0.67 -7.23 -5.51
CA LEU A 223 -0.57 -7.71 -6.14
C LEU A 223 -1.82 -7.13 -5.49
N ARG A 224 -1.85 -6.99 -4.15
CA ARG A 224 -2.95 -6.30 -3.44
C ARG A 224 -3.05 -4.83 -3.85
N ASN A 225 -1.91 -4.17 -4.02
CA ASN A 225 -1.91 -2.79 -4.50
C ASN A 225 -2.39 -2.71 -5.95
N PHE A 226 -1.96 -3.63 -6.82
CA PHE A 226 -2.49 -3.73 -8.19
C PHE A 226 -4.01 -3.86 -8.19
N ASP A 227 -4.58 -4.77 -7.40
CA ASP A 227 -6.03 -4.98 -7.28
C ASP A 227 -6.79 -3.74 -6.79
N LYS A 228 -6.17 -2.98 -5.87
CA LYS A 228 -6.71 -1.72 -5.35
C LYS A 228 -6.69 -0.62 -6.40
N GLN A 229 -5.60 -0.48 -7.17
CA GLN A 229 -5.39 0.59 -8.14
C GLN A 229 -6.13 0.34 -9.46
N VAL A 230 -6.09 -0.90 -9.95
CA VAL A 230 -6.83 -1.34 -11.14
C VAL A 230 -8.19 -1.85 -10.70
N THR A 231 -9.10 -0.91 -10.48
CA THR A 231 -10.38 -1.15 -9.81
C THR A 231 -11.29 -2.15 -10.54
N PRO A 232 -12.25 -2.80 -9.85
CA PRO A 232 -13.26 -3.64 -10.50
C PRO A 232 -14.03 -2.90 -11.62
N GLN A 233 -14.27 -1.58 -11.45
CA GLN A 233 -14.93 -0.78 -12.48
C GLN A 233 -14.09 -0.70 -13.77
N MET A 234 -12.78 -0.42 -13.65
CA MET A 234 -11.88 -0.38 -14.80
C MET A 234 -11.86 -1.72 -15.57
N ARG A 235 -11.89 -2.84 -14.82
CA ARG A 235 -11.97 -4.18 -15.42
C ARG A 235 -13.31 -4.44 -16.11
N ALA A 236 -14.41 -3.98 -15.51
CA ALA A 236 -15.74 -4.10 -16.10
C ALA A 236 -15.89 -3.26 -17.38
N ASP A 237 -15.29 -2.07 -17.41
CA ASP A 237 -15.28 -1.20 -18.59
C ASP A 237 -14.56 -1.87 -19.79
N LEU A 238 -13.40 -2.53 -19.53
CA LEU A 238 -12.69 -3.34 -20.52
C LEU A 238 -13.56 -4.48 -21.06
N GLN A 239 -14.22 -5.23 -20.18
CA GLN A 239 -15.08 -6.35 -20.57
C GLN A 239 -16.28 -5.89 -21.40
N ALA A 240 -16.86 -4.72 -21.09
CA ALA A 240 -17.94 -4.13 -21.86
C ALA A 240 -17.52 -3.77 -23.31
N GLU A 241 -16.22 -3.49 -23.51
CA GLU A 241 -15.63 -3.26 -24.84
C GLU A 241 -15.13 -4.56 -25.52
N GLY A 242 -15.30 -5.73 -24.89
CA GLY A 242 -14.80 -7.00 -25.39
C GLY A 242 -13.27 -7.14 -25.29
N ARG A 243 -12.63 -6.38 -24.42
CA ARG A 243 -11.18 -6.36 -24.19
C ARG A 243 -10.81 -7.08 -22.91
N THR A 244 -9.64 -7.71 -22.86
CA THR A 244 -9.12 -8.36 -21.67
C THR A 244 -8.22 -7.41 -20.86
N LEU A 245 -8.14 -7.62 -19.55
CA LEU A 245 -7.16 -6.91 -18.72
C LEU A 245 -5.73 -7.26 -19.18
N TYR A 246 -5.50 -8.51 -19.57
CA TYR A 246 -4.19 -8.93 -20.06
C TYR A 246 -3.73 -8.13 -21.28
N ASP A 247 -4.62 -7.91 -22.26
CA ASP A 247 -4.32 -7.09 -23.44
C ASP A 247 -4.05 -5.63 -23.07
N ALA A 248 -4.85 -5.08 -22.15
CA ALA A 248 -4.64 -3.73 -21.67
C ALA A 248 -3.28 -3.56 -20.96
N ILE A 249 -2.85 -4.55 -20.14
CA ILE A 249 -1.54 -4.49 -19.47
C ILE A 249 -0.38 -4.69 -20.44
N ARG A 250 -0.53 -5.54 -21.48
CA ARG A 250 0.46 -5.64 -22.56
C ARG A 250 0.65 -4.30 -23.25
N LEU A 251 -0.44 -3.63 -23.62
CA LEU A 251 -0.39 -2.29 -24.23
C LEU A 251 0.19 -1.26 -23.25
N ALA A 252 -0.26 -1.24 -21.99
CA ALA A 252 0.22 -0.32 -20.97
C ALA A 252 1.74 -0.42 -20.75
N SER A 253 2.29 -1.63 -20.83
CA SER A 253 3.74 -1.86 -20.66
C SER A 253 4.56 -1.26 -21.81
N ILE A 254 4.01 -1.23 -23.02
CA ILE A 254 4.64 -0.55 -24.16
C ILE A 254 4.55 0.96 -23.96
N VAL A 255 3.34 1.49 -23.70
CA VAL A 255 3.11 2.92 -23.45
C VAL A 255 3.99 3.47 -22.33
N GLU A 256 4.19 2.70 -21.25
CA GLU A 256 5.08 3.06 -20.14
C GLU A 256 6.51 3.29 -20.60
N ARG A 257 6.98 2.51 -21.56
CA ARG A 257 8.35 2.57 -22.08
C ARG A 257 8.54 3.58 -23.22
N GLU A 258 7.45 3.96 -23.90
CA GLU A 258 7.48 4.95 -24.98
C GLU A 258 7.35 6.38 -24.46
N ALA A 259 6.42 6.62 -23.54
CA ALA A 259 6.06 7.96 -23.15
C ALA A 259 7.18 8.69 -22.38
N GLY A 260 7.72 9.74 -22.97
CA GLY A 260 8.68 10.61 -22.30
C GLY A 260 8.01 11.49 -21.24
N VAL A 261 6.74 11.87 -21.45
CA VAL A 261 5.93 12.68 -20.50
C VAL A 261 4.57 12.01 -20.27
N GLU A 262 4.01 12.25 -19.10
CA GLU A 262 2.76 11.59 -18.68
C GLU A 262 1.56 11.96 -19.55
N GLN A 263 1.48 13.23 -19.98
CA GLN A 263 0.38 13.75 -20.77
C GLN A 263 0.23 13.10 -22.17
N ASP A 264 1.29 12.51 -22.71
CA ASP A 264 1.26 11.88 -24.03
C ASP A 264 0.76 10.43 -24.00
N ARG A 265 0.72 9.80 -22.80
CA ARG A 265 0.30 8.39 -22.66
C ARG A 265 -1.05 8.07 -23.29
N PRO A 266 -2.13 8.85 -23.07
CA PRO A 266 -3.43 8.56 -23.69
C PRO A 266 -3.38 8.61 -25.22
N THR A 267 -2.66 9.57 -25.79
CA THR A 267 -2.53 9.73 -27.24
C THR A 267 -1.66 8.62 -27.84
N ILE A 268 -0.52 8.27 -27.22
CA ILE A 268 0.31 7.13 -27.64
C ILE A 268 -0.50 5.83 -27.58
N ALA A 269 -1.26 5.60 -26.50
CA ALA A 269 -2.14 4.43 -26.40
C ALA A 269 -3.18 4.41 -27.52
N GLY A 270 -3.73 5.57 -27.89
CA GLY A 270 -4.65 5.73 -29.01
C GLY A 270 -4.02 5.39 -30.36
N VAL A 271 -2.77 5.78 -30.62
CA VAL A 271 -2.03 5.40 -31.82
C VAL A 271 -1.91 3.88 -31.92
N TYR A 272 -1.45 3.23 -30.85
CA TYR A 272 -1.30 1.78 -30.84
C TYR A 272 -2.65 1.07 -30.96
N PHE A 273 -3.70 1.59 -30.33
CA PHE A 273 -5.04 1.04 -30.44
C PHE A 273 -5.56 1.10 -31.88
N ASN A 274 -5.37 2.23 -32.61
CA ASN A 274 -5.72 2.36 -34.02
C ASN A 274 -4.96 1.33 -34.88
N ARG A 275 -3.63 1.19 -34.66
CA ARG A 275 -2.82 0.20 -35.37
C ARG A 275 -3.30 -1.23 -35.15
N LEU A 276 -3.63 -1.58 -33.89
CA LEU A 276 -4.17 -2.91 -33.55
C LEU A 276 -5.51 -3.19 -34.27
N GLN A 277 -6.42 -2.21 -34.32
CA GLN A 277 -7.69 -2.33 -34.97
C GLN A 277 -7.56 -2.55 -36.50
N ASP A 278 -6.57 -1.89 -37.11
CA ASP A 278 -6.33 -1.96 -38.54
C ASP A 278 -5.35 -3.08 -38.96
N GLY A 279 -4.90 -3.89 -37.97
CA GLY A 279 -3.97 -5.00 -38.22
C GLY A 279 -2.57 -4.53 -38.66
N MET A 280 -2.19 -3.33 -38.27
CA MET A 280 -0.84 -2.79 -38.49
C MET A 280 0.16 -3.30 -37.45
N ALA A 281 1.43 -3.40 -37.84
CA ALA A 281 2.53 -3.64 -36.88
C ALA A 281 2.60 -2.49 -35.87
N LEU A 282 2.95 -2.80 -34.62
CA LEU A 282 3.07 -1.74 -33.61
C LEU A 282 4.37 -0.94 -33.78
N ASP A 283 5.44 -1.53 -34.31
CA ASP A 283 6.75 -0.90 -34.51
C ASP A 283 7.27 -0.23 -33.22
N ALA A 284 7.17 -0.93 -32.13
CA ALA A 284 7.53 -0.39 -30.80
C ALA A 284 8.96 -0.80 -30.40
N ASP A 285 9.87 0.15 -30.36
CA ASP A 285 11.29 -0.04 -30.01
C ASP A 285 11.48 -0.78 -28.67
N PRO A 286 10.72 -0.48 -27.61
CA PRO A 286 10.87 -1.18 -26.32
C PRO A 286 10.66 -2.69 -26.40
N THR A 287 9.91 -3.17 -27.37
CA THR A 287 9.68 -4.61 -27.55
C THR A 287 10.92 -5.35 -28.05
N ILE A 288 11.73 -4.69 -28.90
CA ILE A 288 13.04 -5.18 -29.32
C ILE A 288 14.02 -5.12 -28.15
N GLN A 289 14.06 -3.99 -27.43
CA GLN A 289 14.90 -3.86 -26.25
C GLN A 289 14.62 -4.97 -25.21
N TYR A 290 13.34 -5.28 -24.99
CA TYR A 290 12.94 -6.37 -24.08
C TYR A 290 13.46 -7.72 -24.58
N ALA A 291 13.37 -7.99 -25.87
CA ALA A 291 13.86 -9.23 -26.47
C ALA A 291 15.38 -9.39 -26.36
N LEU A 292 16.12 -8.29 -26.51
CA LEU A 292 17.58 -8.28 -26.39
C LEU A 292 18.06 -8.40 -24.93
N GLY A 293 17.48 -7.63 -24.02
CA GLY A 293 17.86 -7.61 -22.62
C GLY A 293 19.38 -7.49 -22.43
N LEU A 294 19.93 -8.19 -21.42
CA LEU A 294 21.36 -8.21 -21.12
C LEU A 294 22.23 -8.91 -22.16
N THR A 295 21.65 -9.58 -23.17
CA THR A 295 22.44 -10.26 -24.21
C THR A 295 23.21 -9.30 -25.12
N ARG A 296 22.66 -8.08 -25.31
CA ARG A 296 23.28 -7.02 -26.11
C ARG A 296 24.27 -6.21 -25.28
N ASP A 297 23.87 -5.85 -24.07
CA ASP A 297 24.66 -5.01 -23.16
C ASP A 297 24.49 -5.56 -21.73
N PRO A 298 25.55 -6.05 -21.07
CA PRO A 298 25.44 -6.65 -19.75
C PRO A 298 25.07 -5.63 -18.64
N ASP A 299 25.18 -4.35 -18.92
CA ASP A 299 24.94 -3.28 -17.94
C ASP A 299 23.52 -2.74 -17.96
N THR A 300 22.71 -3.11 -18.98
CA THR A 300 21.32 -2.62 -19.09
C THR A 300 20.36 -3.64 -19.69
N TRP A 301 19.20 -3.77 -19.06
CA TRP A 301 18.08 -4.54 -19.60
C TRP A 301 17.41 -3.87 -20.81
N TRP A 302 17.74 -2.60 -21.08
CA TRP A 302 17.14 -1.77 -22.12
C TRP A 302 18.23 -1.21 -23.03
N PRO A 303 18.91 -2.05 -23.79
CA PRO A 303 20.02 -1.63 -24.66
C PRO A 303 19.54 -0.71 -25.77
N GLN A 304 20.44 0.13 -26.28
CA GLN A 304 20.16 0.86 -27.51
C GLN A 304 20.04 -0.11 -28.68
N ILE A 305 19.03 0.14 -29.52
CA ILE A 305 18.79 -0.63 -30.73
C ILE A 305 19.30 0.13 -31.96
N THR A 306 19.62 -0.63 -32.97
CA THR A 306 20.09 -0.14 -34.30
C THR A 306 19.04 -0.42 -35.35
N GLN A 307 19.20 0.17 -36.52
CA GLN A 307 18.31 -0.09 -37.65
C GLN A 307 18.31 -1.56 -38.09
N GLU A 308 19.43 -2.26 -37.90
CA GLU A 308 19.53 -3.67 -38.21
C GLU A 308 18.69 -4.56 -37.31
N ASP A 309 18.45 -4.12 -36.06
CA ASP A 309 17.70 -4.87 -35.07
C ASP A 309 16.21 -4.99 -35.43
N TYR A 310 15.64 -4.03 -36.16
CA TYR A 310 14.23 -4.08 -36.59
C TYR A 310 13.89 -5.34 -37.38
N GLN A 311 14.82 -5.80 -38.23
CA GLN A 311 14.66 -7.01 -39.02
C GLN A 311 15.51 -8.18 -38.51
N GLY A 312 16.58 -7.90 -37.75
CA GLY A 312 17.56 -8.89 -37.30
C GLY A 312 17.13 -9.65 -36.05
N VAL A 313 16.40 -9.02 -35.14
CA VAL A 313 15.99 -9.63 -33.88
C VAL A 313 14.79 -10.55 -34.07
N GLN A 314 15.07 -11.85 -34.25
CA GLN A 314 14.05 -12.88 -34.43
C GLN A 314 13.46 -13.29 -33.08
N SER A 315 12.47 -12.55 -32.62
CA SER A 315 11.78 -12.79 -31.36
C SER A 315 10.27 -12.59 -31.52
N PRO A 316 9.43 -13.37 -30.83
CA PRO A 316 8.00 -13.14 -30.81
C PRO A 316 7.60 -11.79 -30.19
N TYR A 317 8.53 -11.16 -29.43
CA TYR A 317 8.33 -9.81 -28.89
C TYR A 317 8.59 -8.71 -29.92
N ASN A 318 9.34 -8.98 -30.99
CA ASN A 318 9.62 -7.95 -32.00
C ASN A 318 8.36 -7.54 -32.77
N THR A 319 7.76 -6.42 -32.41
CA THR A 319 6.51 -5.91 -33.01
C THR A 319 6.69 -5.25 -34.37
N TYR A 320 7.92 -5.19 -34.92
CA TYR A 320 8.19 -4.89 -36.31
C TYR A 320 8.00 -6.11 -37.23
N LEU A 321 8.21 -7.32 -36.69
CA LEU A 321 8.07 -8.57 -37.45
C LEU A 321 6.75 -9.29 -37.16
N ASN A 322 6.18 -9.06 -35.99
CA ASN A 322 4.96 -9.73 -35.53
C ASN A 322 3.85 -8.70 -35.31
N VAL A 323 2.79 -8.79 -36.07
CA VAL A 323 1.61 -7.93 -35.93
C VAL A 323 0.86 -8.27 -34.62
N GLY A 324 0.35 -7.25 -33.96
CA GLY A 324 -0.40 -7.38 -32.74
C GLY A 324 0.45 -7.12 -31.47
N LEU A 325 -0.13 -7.39 -30.31
CA LEU A 325 0.54 -7.24 -29.03
C LEU A 325 1.60 -8.33 -28.82
N PRO A 326 2.72 -8.03 -28.12
CA PRO A 326 3.73 -9.04 -27.78
C PRO A 326 3.13 -10.15 -26.92
N PRO A 327 3.80 -11.31 -26.78
CA PRO A 327 3.26 -12.46 -26.03
C PRO A 327 2.91 -12.17 -24.57
N SER A 328 3.65 -11.28 -23.92
CA SER A 328 3.39 -10.81 -22.53
C SER A 328 3.67 -9.31 -22.40
N PRO A 329 3.29 -8.68 -21.28
CA PRO A 329 3.82 -7.36 -20.95
C PRO A 329 5.34 -7.36 -20.94
N ILE A 330 5.95 -6.22 -21.23
CA ILE A 330 7.41 -6.06 -21.31
C ILE A 330 7.99 -5.31 -20.09
N ALA A 331 7.14 -4.71 -19.26
CA ALA A 331 7.52 -3.97 -18.07
C ALA A 331 6.32 -3.85 -17.14
N ASN A 332 6.55 -3.39 -15.92
CA ASN A 332 5.51 -3.11 -14.94
C ASN A 332 5.11 -1.63 -15.01
N PRO A 333 3.92 -1.32 -15.57
CA PRO A 333 3.49 0.04 -15.85
C PRO A 333 2.94 0.74 -14.61
N ALA A 334 3.06 2.08 -14.58
CA ALA A 334 2.35 2.94 -13.64
C ALA A 334 0.86 3.02 -13.95
N LEU A 335 0.06 3.49 -12.98
CA LEU A 335 -1.39 3.64 -13.14
C LEU A 335 -1.77 4.49 -14.36
N ALA A 336 -1.04 5.55 -14.63
CA ALA A 336 -1.31 6.44 -15.77
C ALA A 336 -1.23 5.70 -17.13
N SER A 337 -0.25 4.82 -17.31
CA SER A 337 -0.13 3.98 -18.51
C SER A 337 -1.22 2.92 -18.59
N ILE A 338 -1.60 2.32 -17.45
CA ILE A 338 -2.71 1.37 -17.38
C ILE A 338 -4.03 2.07 -17.75
N GLN A 339 -4.30 3.24 -17.20
CA GLN A 339 -5.49 4.04 -17.51
C GLN A 339 -5.53 4.45 -19.00
N ALA A 340 -4.38 4.86 -19.54
CA ALA A 340 -4.26 5.19 -20.96
C ALA A 340 -4.57 3.98 -21.87
N ALA A 341 -4.10 2.79 -21.51
CA ALA A 341 -4.37 1.57 -22.27
C ALA A 341 -5.83 1.07 -22.12
N ILE A 342 -6.45 1.30 -20.96
CA ILE A 342 -7.88 0.99 -20.74
C ILE A 342 -8.75 1.95 -21.53
N ASN A 343 -8.48 3.25 -21.47
CA ASN A 343 -9.23 4.31 -22.11
C ASN A 343 -8.34 5.10 -23.08
N PRO A 344 -7.91 4.52 -24.21
CA PRO A 344 -7.07 5.22 -25.16
C PRO A 344 -7.80 6.43 -25.76
N GLU A 345 -7.06 7.53 -25.94
CA GLU A 345 -7.61 8.73 -26.55
C GLU A 345 -8.08 8.43 -28.00
N LYS A 346 -9.31 8.86 -28.31
CA LYS A 346 -9.90 8.67 -29.65
C LYS A 346 -9.46 9.77 -30.60
N HIS A 347 -8.64 9.42 -31.56
CA HIS A 347 -8.11 10.31 -32.59
C HIS A 347 -7.79 9.50 -33.86
N SER A 348 -7.27 10.17 -34.88
CA SER A 348 -6.93 9.56 -36.18
C SER A 348 -5.41 9.48 -36.43
N TYR A 349 -4.58 9.48 -35.38
CA TYR A 349 -3.15 9.33 -35.56
C TYR A 349 -2.75 7.86 -35.61
N TYR A 350 -1.76 7.56 -36.45
CA TYR A 350 -1.13 6.25 -36.62
C TYR A 350 0.37 6.27 -36.37
N PHE A 351 0.95 7.48 -36.22
CA PHE A 351 2.37 7.67 -36.04
C PHE A 351 2.64 8.70 -34.94
N PHE A 352 3.76 8.55 -34.29
CA PHE A 352 4.31 9.55 -33.36
C PHE A 352 5.84 9.47 -33.35
N ARG A 353 6.48 10.48 -32.87
CA ARG A 353 7.92 10.55 -32.62
C ARG A 353 8.22 11.59 -31.57
N THR A 354 9.38 11.50 -30.93
CA THR A 354 9.85 12.51 -29.98
C THR A 354 9.94 13.89 -30.68
N SER A 355 9.44 14.90 -29.97
CA SER A 355 9.48 16.31 -30.42
C SER A 355 10.91 16.80 -30.52
N CYS A 356 11.17 17.71 -31.46
CA CYS A 356 12.46 18.36 -31.62
C CYS A 356 12.80 19.38 -30.50
N ASN A 357 11.87 19.61 -29.56
CA ASN A 357 12.05 20.57 -28.47
C ASN A 357 12.95 20.06 -27.34
N ASN A 358 13.32 18.78 -27.32
CA ASN A 358 14.07 18.13 -26.22
C ASN A 358 13.36 18.23 -24.86
N ASP A 359 12.03 18.31 -24.83
CA ASP A 359 11.19 18.40 -23.64
C ASP A 359 10.53 17.06 -23.25
N GLY A 360 10.86 16.00 -23.99
CA GLY A 360 10.29 14.65 -23.80
C GLY A 360 8.89 14.48 -24.37
N THR A 361 8.29 15.51 -24.99
CA THR A 361 6.98 15.42 -25.63
C THR A 361 7.06 14.72 -26.99
N HIS A 362 5.89 14.33 -27.52
CA HIS A 362 5.77 13.70 -28.83
C HIS A 362 4.96 14.59 -29.78
N VAL A 363 5.27 14.45 -31.07
CA VAL A 363 4.45 14.96 -32.18
C VAL A 363 3.77 13.77 -32.85
N PHE A 364 2.50 13.96 -33.21
CA PHE A 364 1.64 12.91 -33.72
C PHE A 364 1.30 13.17 -35.17
N ALA A 365 1.14 12.11 -35.97
CA ALA A 365 0.84 12.18 -37.39
C ALA A 365 -0.19 11.14 -37.81
N LYS A 366 -0.99 11.47 -38.85
CA LYS A 366 -1.99 10.56 -39.44
C LYS A 366 -1.42 9.70 -40.54
N THR A 367 -0.45 10.27 -41.27
CA THR A 367 0.17 9.63 -42.43
C THR A 367 1.68 9.52 -42.27
N LEU A 368 2.28 8.61 -43.04
CA LEU A 368 3.73 8.47 -43.07
C LEU A 368 4.43 9.74 -43.58
N ASP A 369 3.82 10.46 -44.55
CA ASP A 369 4.37 11.71 -45.05
C ASP A 369 4.43 12.79 -43.97
N GLU A 370 3.36 12.92 -43.15
CA GLU A 370 3.37 13.81 -41.96
C GLU A 370 4.44 13.38 -40.94
N GLN A 371 4.56 12.05 -40.70
CA GLN A 371 5.60 11.53 -39.76
C GLN A 371 7.03 11.86 -40.23
N ILE A 372 7.28 11.77 -41.53
CA ILE A 372 8.56 12.13 -42.16
C ILE A 372 8.78 13.64 -42.06
N ALA A 373 7.75 14.46 -42.30
CA ALA A 373 7.84 15.91 -42.18
C ALA A 373 8.12 16.39 -40.72
N ASN A 374 7.69 15.63 -39.74
CA ASN A 374 7.95 15.87 -38.31
C ASN A 374 9.39 15.51 -37.89
N ALA A 375 10.25 15.04 -38.82
CA ALA A 375 11.64 14.71 -38.48
C ALA A 375 12.41 15.94 -38.03
N CYS A 376 13.23 15.78 -36.98
CA CYS A 376 14.13 16.84 -36.58
C CYS A 376 15.22 17.05 -37.64
N PRO A 377 15.61 18.34 -37.90
CA PRO A 377 16.62 18.69 -38.87
C PRO A 377 18.01 18.14 -38.52
#